data_a74c66d06a2a4e832b4ed2b9d4e51b90
#
_entry.id   a74c66d06a2a4e832b4ed2b9d4e51b90
#
_cell.length_a   1.000
_cell.length_b   1.000
_cell.length_c   1.000
_cell.angle_alpha   90.00
_cell.angle_beta   90.00
_cell.angle_gamma   90.00
#
_symmetry.space_group_name_H-M   'P 1'
#
loop_
_entity.id
_entity.type
_entity.pdbx_description
1 polymer ?
#
loop_
_entity_poly.entity_id
_entity_poly.type
_entity_poly.pdbx_seq_one_letter_code
_entity_poly.pdbx_strand_id
1 'polypeptide(L)'
;MKKRVYIAVLICLLIVGLSQSALARKGVGIVWNTETEIVNEGASHCISYGVYNPWDEDVAATLTASEELKPIIVKEDTEPKFIKAETYHEQAIPIEFCFKVARVYARNCLVGGMLCEQTCTEPQVEYSGNILALEEQTGGTTGTGSATSLGVSVPLKIKVACNAHPRNYTPAYIAIIIIALLLIAWILYKKQKGNANKQELQ
;
A
#
# COMPACT_ATOMS: atom_id res chain seq x y z
N MET A 1 48.06 -39.33 -31.04
CA MET A 1 46.63 -39.22 -31.26
C MET A 1 45.81 -39.52 -29.99
N LYS A 2 46.07 -40.58 -29.21
CA LYS A 2 45.29 -40.99 -28.03
C LYS A 2 45.14 -39.87 -26.94
N LYS A 3 46.23 -39.13 -26.60
CA LYS A 3 46.19 -38.06 -25.58
C LYS A 3 45.22 -36.90 -25.93
N ARG A 4 45.11 -36.53 -27.21
CA ARG A 4 44.20 -35.43 -27.65
C ARG A 4 42.73 -35.84 -27.53
N VAL A 5 42.42 -37.13 -27.75
CA VAL A 5 41.06 -37.65 -27.60
C VAL A 5 40.62 -37.63 -26.11
N TYR A 6 41.52 -38.03 -25.20
CA TYR A 6 41.22 -37.99 -23.76
C TYR A 6 40.95 -36.55 -23.24
N ILE A 7 41.72 -35.57 -23.70
CA ILE A 7 41.51 -34.17 -23.34
C ILE A 7 40.19 -33.68 -23.86
N ALA A 8 39.79 -33.98 -25.08
CA ALA A 8 38.51 -33.60 -25.66
C ALA A 8 37.31 -34.21 -24.90
N VAL A 9 37.41 -35.50 -24.54
CA VAL A 9 36.37 -36.16 -23.73
C VAL A 9 36.26 -35.56 -22.32
N LEU A 10 37.38 -35.20 -21.68
CA LEU A 10 37.40 -34.60 -20.36
C LEU A 10 36.76 -33.20 -20.39
N ILE A 11 37.03 -32.41 -21.42
CA ILE A 11 36.41 -31.08 -21.61
C ILE A 11 34.89 -31.20 -21.87
N CYS A 12 34.46 -32.17 -22.69
CA CYS A 12 33.03 -32.42 -22.90
C CYS A 12 32.33 -32.83 -21.59
N LEU A 13 32.92 -33.70 -20.77
CA LEU A 13 32.36 -34.09 -19.47
C LEU A 13 32.29 -32.91 -18.48
N LEU A 14 33.28 -32.01 -18.51
CA LEU A 14 33.28 -30.80 -17.69
C LEU A 14 32.17 -29.83 -18.14
N ILE A 15 32.00 -29.66 -19.45
CA ILE A 15 30.93 -28.79 -19.99
C ILE A 15 29.54 -29.34 -19.65
N VAL A 16 29.34 -30.65 -19.80
CA VAL A 16 28.08 -31.31 -19.43
C VAL A 16 27.82 -31.24 -17.92
N GLY A 17 28.86 -31.38 -17.09
CA GLY A 17 28.78 -31.27 -15.65
C GLY A 17 28.45 -29.84 -15.16
N LEU A 18 28.91 -28.81 -15.87
CA LEU A 18 28.66 -27.41 -15.55
C LEU A 18 27.29 -26.91 -16.05
N SER A 19 26.67 -27.57 -17.03
CA SER A 19 25.37 -27.18 -17.59
C SER A 19 24.16 -27.55 -16.72
N GLN A 20 24.33 -28.32 -15.65
CA GLN A 20 23.23 -28.78 -14.81
C GLN A 20 22.86 -27.83 -13.67
N SER A 21 23.52 -26.69 -13.51
CA SER A 21 23.31 -25.81 -12.36
C SER A 21 22.43 -24.60 -12.62
N ALA A 22 21.81 -24.49 -13.79
CA ALA A 22 20.75 -23.51 -14.00
C ALA A 22 19.41 -24.06 -13.43
N LEU A 23 19.33 -24.16 -12.10
CA LEU A 23 18.04 -24.31 -11.43
C LEU A 23 17.22 -23.07 -11.77
N ALA A 24 16.35 -23.20 -12.78
CA ALA A 24 15.35 -22.19 -13.05
C ALA A 24 14.56 -22.02 -11.76
N ARG A 25 14.63 -20.82 -11.15
CA ARG A 25 13.82 -20.50 -9.99
C ARG A 25 12.36 -20.64 -10.39
N LYS A 26 11.63 -21.36 -9.58
CA LYS A 26 10.23 -21.64 -9.73
C LYS A 26 9.48 -20.49 -9.05
N GLY A 27 8.56 -19.85 -9.74
CA GLY A 27 7.72 -18.78 -9.17
C GLY A 27 6.34 -19.30 -8.85
N VAL A 28 5.63 -18.60 -7.96
CA VAL A 28 4.22 -18.88 -7.65
C VAL A 28 3.31 -18.42 -8.80
N GLY A 29 2.13 -19.06 -8.93
CA GLY A 29 1.08 -18.60 -9.83
C GLY A 29 0.06 -17.73 -9.10
N ILE A 30 -0.65 -16.85 -9.82
CA ILE A 30 -1.68 -15.98 -9.28
C ILE A 30 -2.97 -16.08 -10.09
N VAL A 31 -4.11 -16.12 -9.40
CA VAL A 31 -5.47 -16.09 -9.99
C VAL A 31 -6.18 -14.85 -9.47
N TRP A 32 -6.86 -14.13 -10.35
CA TRP A 32 -7.60 -12.91 -10.01
C TRP A 32 -8.94 -12.86 -10.72
N ASN A 33 -9.89 -12.16 -10.11
CA ASN A 33 -11.24 -12.01 -10.65
C ASN A 33 -11.55 -10.58 -11.08
N THR A 34 -10.79 -9.60 -10.57
CA THR A 34 -11.06 -8.18 -10.77
C THR A 34 -9.83 -7.47 -11.32
N GLU A 35 -10.01 -6.75 -12.42
CA GLU A 35 -8.98 -5.93 -13.04
C GLU A 35 -9.13 -4.44 -12.71
N THR A 36 -10.33 -4.03 -12.25
CA THR A 36 -10.64 -2.62 -11.99
C THR A 36 -11.38 -2.48 -10.68
N GLU A 37 -10.84 -1.64 -9.79
CA GLU A 37 -11.44 -1.30 -8.51
C GLU A 37 -11.75 0.19 -8.42
N ILE A 38 -12.93 0.53 -7.85
CA ILE A 38 -13.32 1.91 -7.60
C ILE A 38 -13.21 2.17 -6.10
N VAL A 39 -12.31 3.05 -5.72
CA VAL A 39 -12.00 3.33 -4.32
C VAL A 39 -12.07 4.83 -4.05
N ASN A 40 -12.65 5.22 -2.92
CA ASN A 40 -12.63 6.62 -2.51
C ASN A 40 -11.23 7.04 -2.07
N GLU A 41 -10.85 8.28 -2.35
CA GLU A 41 -9.57 8.81 -1.87
C GLU A 41 -9.46 8.75 -0.34
N GLY A 42 -8.28 8.40 0.16
CA GLY A 42 -8.01 8.25 1.58
C GLY A 42 -8.64 7.03 2.24
N ALA A 43 -9.45 6.24 1.53
CA ALA A 43 -10.03 5.01 2.03
C ALA A 43 -9.04 3.85 2.00
N SER A 44 -9.26 2.87 2.87
CA SER A 44 -8.61 1.57 2.81
C SER A 44 -9.51 0.59 2.05
N HIS A 45 -8.89 -0.24 1.23
CA HIS A 45 -9.55 -1.25 0.42
C HIS A 45 -8.75 -2.54 0.41
N CYS A 46 -9.41 -3.69 0.34
CA CYS A 46 -8.77 -5.01 0.27
C CYS A 46 -9.28 -5.77 -0.94
N ILE A 47 -8.35 -6.39 -1.67
CA ILE A 47 -8.65 -7.27 -2.82
C ILE A 47 -8.07 -8.63 -2.51
N SER A 48 -8.83 -9.68 -2.79
CA SER A 48 -8.38 -11.06 -2.61
C SER A 48 -7.86 -11.64 -3.91
N TYR A 49 -6.63 -12.16 -3.88
CA TYR A 49 -6.00 -12.88 -4.98
C TYR A 49 -5.76 -14.32 -4.59
N GLY A 50 -6.03 -15.24 -5.48
CA GLY A 50 -5.67 -16.65 -5.27
C GLY A 50 -4.22 -16.88 -5.66
N VAL A 51 -3.39 -17.38 -4.75
CA VAL A 51 -2.00 -17.74 -5.06
C VAL A 51 -1.83 -19.25 -4.96
N TYR A 52 -1.14 -19.85 -5.92
CA TYR A 52 -0.89 -21.29 -5.98
C TYR A 52 0.56 -21.61 -6.31
N ASN A 53 0.99 -22.81 -5.94
CA ASN A 53 2.35 -23.28 -6.09
C ASN A 53 2.38 -24.64 -6.80
N PRO A 54 2.60 -24.70 -8.12
CA PRO A 54 2.59 -25.94 -8.86
C PRO A 54 3.86 -26.79 -8.71
N TRP A 55 4.80 -26.33 -7.88
CA TRP A 55 6.09 -26.96 -7.70
C TRP A 55 6.11 -27.91 -6.50
N ASP A 56 7.18 -28.68 -6.39
CA ASP A 56 7.41 -29.74 -5.41
C ASP A 56 7.98 -29.26 -4.06
N GLU A 57 8.14 -27.95 -3.87
CA GLU A 57 8.64 -27.35 -2.63
C GLU A 57 7.61 -26.36 -2.06
N ASP A 58 7.47 -26.36 -0.74
CA ASP A 58 6.60 -25.42 -0.04
C ASP A 58 7.19 -24.00 -0.12
N VAL A 59 6.34 -22.99 -0.32
CA VAL A 59 6.77 -21.59 -0.43
C VAL A 59 5.92 -20.67 0.46
N ALA A 60 6.52 -19.57 0.92
CA ALA A 60 5.76 -18.45 1.46
C ALA A 60 5.63 -17.38 0.37
N ALA A 61 4.44 -16.83 0.17
CA ALA A 61 4.19 -15.81 -0.82
C ALA A 61 3.56 -14.56 -0.20
N THR A 62 3.96 -13.41 -0.71
CA THR A 62 3.39 -12.11 -0.35
C THR A 62 2.97 -11.36 -1.61
N LEU A 63 2.06 -10.37 -1.45
CA LEU A 63 1.61 -9.51 -2.54
C LEU A 63 2.17 -8.11 -2.35
N THR A 64 2.57 -7.46 -3.43
CA THR A 64 3.00 -6.06 -3.42
C THR A 64 2.56 -5.33 -4.68
N ALA A 65 2.39 -4.02 -4.59
CA ALA A 65 2.07 -3.20 -5.75
C ALA A 65 3.32 -2.87 -6.56
N SER A 66 3.15 -2.76 -7.88
CA SER A 66 4.21 -2.28 -8.77
C SER A 66 4.52 -0.79 -8.53
N GLU A 67 5.67 -0.34 -9.02
CA GLU A 67 6.12 1.05 -8.86
C GLU A 67 5.11 2.08 -9.40
N GLU A 68 4.33 1.71 -10.44
CA GLU A 68 3.33 2.59 -11.05
C GLU A 68 2.16 2.90 -10.10
N LEU A 69 1.84 1.99 -9.17
CA LEU A 69 0.77 2.17 -8.17
C LEU A 69 1.26 2.80 -6.87
N LYS A 70 2.55 2.74 -6.56
CA LYS A 70 3.12 3.31 -5.34
C LYS A 70 2.80 4.79 -5.10
N PRO A 71 2.71 5.68 -6.12
CA PRO A 71 2.35 7.07 -5.88
C PRO A 71 0.96 7.26 -5.28
N ILE A 72 0.04 6.32 -5.50
CA ILE A 72 -1.33 6.41 -4.99
C ILE A 72 -1.60 5.48 -3.81
N ILE A 73 -0.73 4.50 -3.56
CA ILE A 73 -0.84 3.57 -2.44
C ILE A 73 0.04 4.08 -1.30
N VAL A 74 -0.58 4.64 -0.25
CA VAL A 74 0.15 5.22 0.91
C VAL A 74 0.61 4.14 1.89
N LYS A 75 -0.15 3.06 1.99
CA LYS A 75 0.12 1.95 2.89
C LYS A 75 -0.33 0.66 2.22
N GLU A 76 0.57 -0.31 2.21
CA GLU A 76 0.27 -1.70 1.87
C GLU A 76 0.27 -2.53 3.15
N ASP A 77 -0.68 -3.46 3.24
CA ASP A 77 -0.77 -4.41 4.35
C ASP A 77 -1.07 -5.78 3.75
N THR A 78 -0.04 -6.63 3.75
CA THR A 78 -0.12 -7.98 3.20
C THR A 78 0.61 -8.92 4.13
N GLU A 79 -0.10 -9.91 4.63
CA GLU A 79 0.51 -10.96 5.42
C GLU A 79 1.02 -12.07 4.50
N PRO A 80 2.30 -12.49 4.64
CA PRO A 80 2.80 -13.65 3.93
C PRO A 80 1.97 -14.89 4.25
N LYS A 81 1.63 -15.67 3.22
CA LYS A 81 0.94 -16.94 3.42
C LYS A 81 1.78 -18.10 2.92
N PHE A 82 1.74 -19.17 3.70
CA PHE A 82 2.39 -20.42 3.36
C PHE A 82 1.53 -21.20 2.36
N ILE A 83 2.13 -21.60 1.24
CA ILE A 83 1.47 -22.31 0.15
C ILE A 83 2.21 -23.64 -0.02
N LYS A 84 1.48 -24.72 0.14
CA LYS A 84 2.02 -26.06 0.01
C LYS A 84 2.45 -26.34 -1.42
N ALA A 85 3.43 -27.24 -1.53
CA ALA A 85 3.83 -27.85 -2.79
C ALA A 85 2.65 -28.46 -3.55
N GLU A 86 2.73 -28.50 -4.87
CA GLU A 86 1.76 -29.12 -5.77
C GLU A 86 0.32 -28.59 -5.62
N THR A 87 0.19 -27.29 -5.24
CA THR A 87 -1.10 -26.60 -5.20
C THR A 87 -1.40 -26.02 -6.58
N TYR A 88 -2.53 -26.41 -7.19
CA TYR A 88 -2.95 -25.94 -8.51
C TYR A 88 -3.94 -24.79 -8.42
N HIS A 89 -4.23 -24.14 -9.56
CA HIS A 89 -5.09 -22.96 -9.63
C HIS A 89 -6.49 -23.15 -9.04
N GLU A 90 -7.04 -24.36 -9.07
CA GLU A 90 -8.34 -24.71 -8.47
C GLU A 90 -8.32 -24.71 -6.94
N GLN A 91 -7.13 -24.87 -6.36
CA GLN A 91 -6.87 -24.91 -4.92
C GLN A 91 -6.11 -23.68 -4.44
N ALA A 92 -6.12 -22.61 -5.24
CA ALA A 92 -5.40 -21.38 -4.92
C ALA A 92 -5.78 -20.83 -3.54
N ILE A 93 -4.79 -20.48 -2.75
CA ILE A 93 -4.97 -19.95 -1.40
C ILE A 93 -5.26 -18.45 -1.50
N PRO A 94 -6.35 -17.94 -0.92
CA PRO A 94 -6.67 -16.53 -0.93
C PRO A 94 -5.68 -15.74 -0.06
N ILE A 95 -5.04 -14.75 -0.68
CA ILE A 95 -4.21 -13.75 -0.01
C ILE A 95 -4.89 -12.40 -0.20
N GLU A 96 -5.12 -11.69 0.90
CA GLU A 96 -5.69 -10.35 0.87
C GLU A 96 -4.58 -9.31 0.68
N PHE A 97 -4.72 -8.50 -0.34
CA PHE A 97 -3.92 -7.31 -0.56
C PHE A 97 -4.73 -6.09 -0.09
N CYS A 98 -4.41 -5.60 1.09
CA CYS A 98 -5.05 -4.42 1.65
C CYS A 98 -4.17 -3.19 1.45
N PHE A 99 -4.77 -2.09 0.98
CA PHE A 99 -4.05 -0.86 0.72
C PHE A 99 -4.88 0.37 1.07
N LYS A 100 -4.19 1.48 1.31
CA LYS A 100 -4.81 2.78 1.52
C LYS A 100 -4.48 3.70 0.37
N VAL A 101 -5.52 4.29 -0.23
CA VAL A 101 -5.39 5.22 -1.35
C VAL A 101 -4.98 6.61 -0.86
N ALA A 102 -4.03 7.23 -1.56
CA ALA A 102 -3.63 8.61 -1.33
C ALA A 102 -4.79 9.59 -1.60
N ARG A 103 -4.62 10.80 -1.09
CA ARG A 103 -5.50 11.91 -1.47
C ARG A 103 -4.98 12.50 -2.77
N VAL A 104 -5.75 12.42 -3.84
CA VAL A 104 -5.36 12.85 -5.19
C VAL A 104 -6.06 14.13 -5.62
N TYR A 105 -7.19 14.47 -4.99
CA TYR A 105 -7.94 15.67 -5.32
C TYR A 105 -7.49 16.88 -4.50
N ALA A 106 -7.38 18.02 -5.18
CA ALA A 106 -7.01 19.28 -4.54
C ALA A 106 -8.11 19.74 -3.58
N ARG A 107 -7.71 20.22 -2.41
CA ARG A 107 -8.58 20.83 -1.42
C ARG A 107 -8.29 22.32 -1.34
N ASN A 108 -9.36 23.12 -1.39
CA ASN A 108 -9.29 24.55 -1.14
C ASN A 108 -9.57 24.81 0.34
N CYS A 109 -8.52 25.14 1.11
CA CYS A 109 -8.62 25.36 2.54
C CYS A 109 -8.38 26.83 2.87
N LEU A 110 -9.25 27.42 3.71
CA LEU A 110 -9.06 28.73 4.32
C LEU A 110 -8.32 28.54 5.65
N VAL A 111 -7.56 29.56 6.08
CA VAL A 111 -6.95 29.66 7.43
C VAL A 111 -6.21 28.39 7.88
N GLY A 112 -4.96 28.23 7.48
CA GLY A 112 -4.04 27.24 8.07
C GLY A 112 -4.46 25.75 7.93
N GLY A 113 -5.14 25.38 6.83
CA GLY A 113 -5.58 24.00 6.62
C GLY A 113 -6.93 23.65 7.26
N MET A 114 -7.62 24.62 7.84
CA MET A 114 -8.99 24.49 8.33
C MET A 114 -10.00 25.02 7.29
N LEU A 115 -11.28 24.66 7.45
CA LEU A 115 -12.36 25.07 6.55
C LEU A 115 -12.10 24.69 5.10
N CYS A 116 -11.75 23.41 4.89
CA CYS A 116 -11.47 22.88 3.57
C CYS A 116 -12.76 22.58 2.81
N GLU A 117 -12.75 22.88 1.52
CA GLU A 117 -13.73 22.49 0.53
C GLU A 117 -13.06 21.62 -0.52
N GLN A 118 -13.74 20.58 -0.94
CA GLN A 118 -13.27 19.72 -2.03
C GLN A 118 -14.31 19.72 -3.14
N THR A 119 -13.93 20.29 -4.27
CA THR A 119 -14.73 20.29 -5.49
C THR A 119 -14.21 19.23 -6.44
N CYS A 120 -15.09 18.37 -6.92
CA CYS A 120 -14.74 17.33 -7.90
C CYS A 120 -14.84 17.92 -9.31
N THR A 121 -13.71 18.26 -9.91
CA THR A 121 -13.65 18.67 -11.33
C THR A 121 -13.80 17.47 -12.25
N GLU A 122 -13.22 16.34 -11.82
CA GLU A 122 -13.33 15.04 -12.48
C GLU A 122 -13.92 14.02 -11.50
N PRO A 123 -14.90 13.21 -11.94
CA PRO A 123 -15.54 12.25 -11.05
C PRO A 123 -14.61 11.13 -10.60
N GLN A 124 -13.66 10.74 -11.44
CA GLN A 124 -12.71 9.66 -11.18
C GLN A 124 -11.38 9.92 -11.88
N VAL A 125 -10.28 9.59 -11.20
CA VAL A 125 -8.93 9.54 -11.78
C VAL A 125 -8.48 8.08 -11.81
N GLU A 126 -8.00 7.62 -12.96
CA GLU A 126 -7.57 6.24 -13.17
C GLU A 126 -6.05 6.10 -13.07
N TYR A 127 -5.62 5.09 -12.32
CA TYR A 127 -4.23 4.66 -12.20
C TYR A 127 -4.14 3.19 -12.58
N SER A 128 -3.14 2.84 -13.39
CA SER A 128 -2.93 1.47 -13.88
C SER A 128 -1.55 1.00 -13.46
N GLY A 129 -1.49 -0.25 -13.04
CA GLY A 129 -0.25 -0.92 -12.66
C GLY A 129 -0.49 -2.41 -12.47
N ASN A 130 0.38 -3.06 -11.70
CA ASN A 130 0.30 -4.49 -11.47
C ASN A 130 0.40 -4.80 -9.98
N ILE A 131 -0.19 -5.92 -9.57
CA ILE A 131 0.07 -6.57 -8.31
C ILE A 131 1.01 -7.74 -8.57
N LEU A 132 2.08 -7.81 -7.81
CA LEU A 132 3.10 -8.85 -7.91
C LEU A 132 2.94 -9.83 -6.76
N ALA A 133 2.89 -11.13 -7.08
CA ALA A 133 3.04 -12.18 -6.09
C ALA A 133 4.53 -12.55 -6.02
N LEU A 134 5.13 -12.30 -4.88
CA LEU A 134 6.55 -12.55 -4.64
C LEU A 134 6.70 -13.75 -3.70
N GLU A 135 7.63 -14.63 -4.04
CA GLU A 135 8.06 -15.69 -3.15
C GLU A 135 8.98 -15.11 -2.07
N GLU A 136 8.64 -15.32 -0.80
CA GLU A 136 9.56 -15.03 0.30
C GLU A 136 10.54 -16.20 0.49
N GLN A 137 11.82 -15.88 0.50
CA GLN A 137 12.85 -16.89 0.76
C GLN A 137 12.82 -17.29 2.25
N THR A 138 12.23 -18.44 2.54
CA THR A 138 12.20 -19.08 3.87
C THR A 138 13.53 -19.79 4.18
N GLY A 139 14.67 -19.25 3.83
CA GLY A 139 15.94 -19.90 4.08
C GLY A 139 17.10 -18.95 4.04
N GLY A 140 17.57 -18.55 5.22
CA GLY A 140 18.82 -17.82 5.38
C GLY A 140 20.02 -18.61 4.90
N THR A 141 20.34 -18.58 3.63
CA THR A 141 21.69 -18.80 3.15
C THR A 141 22.36 -17.45 3.02
N THR A 142 23.28 -17.19 3.93
CA THR A 142 24.29 -16.12 3.88
C THR A 142 25.22 -16.29 2.66
N GLY A 143 24.64 -16.45 1.48
CA GLY A 143 25.37 -16.44 0.23
C GLY A 143 25.33 -15.02 -0.35
N THR A 144 26.47 -14.49 -0.73
CA THR A 144 26.67 -13.23 -1.45
C THR A 144 26.04 -13.22 -2.87
N GLY A 145 24.95 -13.94 -3.07
CA GLY A 145 24.19 -14.00 -4.31
C GLY A 145 23.03 -13.01 -4.30
N SER A 146 22.87 -12.24 -5.37
CA SER A 146 21.68 -11.41 -5.62
C SER A 146 20.43 -12.28 -5.53
N ALA A 147 19.61 -12.07 -4.50
CA ALA A 147 18.33 -12.75 -4.36
C ALA A 147 17.36 -12.19 -5.40
N THR A 148 17.18 -12.89 -6.50
CA THR A 148 16.15 -12.57 -7.49
C THR A 148 14.89 -13.33 -7.10
N SER A 149 13.89 -12.65 -6.54
CA SER A 149 12.57 -13.24 -6.37
C SER A 149 11.88 -13.25 -7.74
N LEU A 150 11.41 -14.41 -8.17
CA LEU A 150 10.54 -14.53 -9.33
C LEU A 150 9.13 -14.23 -8.87
N GLY A 151 8.55 -13.19 -9.43
CA GLY A 151 7.17 -12.80 -9.20
C GLY A 151 6.34 -12.93 -10.46
N VAL A 152 5.09 -13.34 -10.30
CA VAL A 152 4.07 -13.24 -11.35
C VAL A 152 3.25 -11.99 -11.07
N SER A 153 2.93 -11.24 -12.11
CA SER A 153 2.16 -10.00 -11.99
C SER A 153 0.81 -10.12 -12.66
N VAL A 154 -0.19 -9.45 -12.07
CA VAL A 154 -1.54 -9.31 -12.63
C VAL A 154 -1.91 -7.84 -12.72
N PRO A 155 -2.62 -7.42 -13.77
CA PRO A 155 -2.99 -6.02 -13.96
C PRO A 155 -4.02 -5.60 -12.91
N LEU A 156 -3.86 -4.38 -12.40
CA LEU A 156 -4.83 -3.71 -11.55
C LEU A 156 -5.00 -2.25 -11.98
N LYS A 157 -6.26 -1.84 -12.18
CA LYS A 157 -6.67 -0.46 -12.42
C LYS A 157 -7.42 0.04 -11.20
N ILE A 158 -6.94 1.13 -10.61
CA ILE A 158 -7.59 1.79 -9.48
C ILE A 158 -8.23 3.09 -9.98
N LYS A 159 -9.55 3.16 -9.92
CA LYS A 159 -10.30 4.39 -10.16
C LYS A 159 -10.57 5.07 -8.84
N VAL A 160 -9.85 6.15 -8.59
CA VAL A 160 -10.05 6.94 -7.37
C VAL A 160 -11.25 7.84 -7.56
N ALA A 161 -12.31 7.58 -6.81
CA ALA A 161 -13.52 8.39 -6.82
C ALA A 161 -13.33 9.63 -5.95
N CYS A 162 -13.77 10.77 -6.49
CA CYS A 162 -13.81 12.01 -5.72
C CYS A 162 -15.00 12.00 -4.75
N ASN A 163 -14.73 12.41 -3.52
CA ASN A 163 -15.78 12.65 -2.52
C ASN A 163 -15.89 14.15 -2.28
N ALA A 164 -16.88 14.79 -2.92
CA ALA A 164 -17.11 16.22 -2.77
C ALA A 164 -17.56 16.54 -1.34
N HIS A 165 -16.86 17.47 -0.71
CA HIS A 165 -17.20 17.96 0.62
C HIS A 165 -17.41 19.47 0.59
N PRO A 166 -18.62 19.97 0.97
CA PRO A 166 -18.83 21.39 1.16
C PRO A 166 -18.00 21.89 2.35
N ARG A 167 -17.70 23.17 2.34
CA ARG A 167 -16.94 23.81 3.42
C ARG A 167 -17.70 23.74 4.73
N ASN A 168 -17.12 23.09 5.74
CA ASN A 168 -17.73 23.00 7.06
C ASN A 168 -17.30 24.19 7.94
N TYR A 169 -18.24 25.10 8.20
CA TYR A 169 -18.02 26.27 9.05
C TYR A 169 -18.27 26.03 10.54
N THR A 170 -18.72 24.85 10.94
CA THR A 170 -19.00 24.49 12.34
C THR A 170 -17.86 24.85 13.30
N PRO A 171 -16.58 24.50 13.03
CA PRO A 171 -15.49 24.84 13.93
C PRO A 171 -15.27 26.35 14.08
N ALA A 172 -15.52 27.13 13.02
CA ALA A 172 -15.43 28.60 13.09
C ALA A 172 -16.53 29.18 13.98
N TYR A 173 -17.76 28.70 13.88
CA TYR A 173 -18.86 29.15 14.76
C TYR A 173 -18.56 28.80 16.23
N ILE A 174 -18.07 27.62 16.52
CA ILE A 174 -17.67 27.21 17.88
C ILE A 174 -16.58 28.14 18.42
N ALA A 175 -15.55 28.45 17.65
CA ALA A 175 -14.50 29.37 18.04
C ALA A 175 -15.03 30.77 18.34
N ILE A 176 -15.93 31.31 17.51
CA ILE A 176 -16.56 32.62 17.73
C ILE A 176 -17.38 32.64 19.03
N ILE A 177 -18.14 31.57 19.29
CA ILE A 177 -18.93 31.46 20.53
C ILE A 177 -18.01 31.44 21.75
N ILE A 178 -16.92 30.67 21.72
CA ILE A 178 -15.96 30.61 22.83
C ILE A 178 -15.34 31.99 23.08
N ILE A 179 -14.91 32.69 22.03
CA ILE A 179 -14.33 34.04 22.14
C ILE A 179 -15.34 35.01 22.76
N ALA A 180 -16.63 34.98 22.30
CA ALA A 180 -17.66 35.80 22.83
C ALA A 180 -17.91 35.56 24.33
N LEU A 181 -17.95 34.30 24.75
CA LEU A 181 -18.11 33.93 26.17
C LEU A 181 -16.95 34.42 27.04
N LEU A 182 -15.71 34.30 26.54
CA LEU A 182 -14.53 34.80 27.22
C LEU A 182 -14.53 36.32 27.37
N LEU A 183 -14.96 37.03 26.36
CA LEU A 183 -15.12 38.49 26.41
C LEU A 183 -16.17 38.91 27.43
N ILE A 184 -17.34 38.25 27.46
CA ILE A 184 -18.39 38.51 28.45
C ILE A 184 -17.87 38.26 29.86
N ALA A 185 -17.20 37.09 30.09
CA ALA A 185 -16.61 36.76 31.36
C ALA A 185 -15.59 37.82 31.81
N TRP A 186 -14.72 38.26 30.93
CA TRP A 186 -13.74 39.32 31.19
C TRP A 186 -14.35 40.65 31.56
N ILE A 187 -15.42 41.09 30.87
CA ILE A 187 -16.16 42.32 31.17
C ILE A 187 -16.80 42.23 32.55
N LEU A 188 -17.46 41.11 32.88
CA LEU A 188 -18.06 40.87 34.17
C LEU A 188 -17.04 40.89 35.30
N TYR A 189 -15.90 40.19 35.10
CA TYR A 189 -14.78 40.21 36.05
C TYR A 189 -14.24 41.62 36.31
N LYS A 190 -14.03 42.42 35.25
CA LYS A 190 -13.58 43.81 35.38
C LYS A 190 -14.57 44.69 36.15
N LYS A 191 -15.91 44.49 35.90
CA LYS A 191 -16.94 45.22 36.61
C LYS A 191 -16.99 44.87 38.11
N GLN A 192 -16.83 43.59 38.47
CA GLN A 192 -16.79 43.17 39.88
C GLN A 192 -15.58 43.77 40.62
N LYS A 193 -14.38 43.72 40.01
CA LYS A 193 -13.18 44.31 40.58
C LYS A 193 -13.29 45.84 40.80
N GLY A 194 -13.94 46.54 39.85
CA GLY A 194 -14.17 48.00 40.00
C GLY A 194 -15.14 48.36 41.09
N ASN A 195 -16.15 47.49 41.38
CA ASN A 195 -17.05 47.68 42.48
C ASN A 195 -16.45 47.40 43.87
N ALA A 196 -15.57 46.37 43.97
CA ALA A 196 -14.85 46.05 45.18
C ALA A 196 -13.95 47.22 45.66
N ASN A 197 -13.19 47.86 44.75
CA ASN A 197 -12.35 49.00 45.04
C ASN A 197 -13.14 50.27 45.49
N LYS A 198 -14.44 50.40 45.14
CA LYS A 198 -15.27 51.51 45.58
C LYS A 198 -15.80 51.34 47.01
N GLN A 199 -15.91 50.08 47.48
CA GLN A 199 -16.35 49.80 48.87
C GLN A 199 -15.24 49.98 49.89
N GLU A 200 -13.99 49.86 49.52
CA GLU A 200 -12.85 50.12 50.43
C GLU A 200 -12.55 51.62 50.65
N LEU A 201 -13.17 52.50 49.84
CA LEU A 201 -12.97 53.96 49.92
C LEU A 201 -14.09 54.70 50.64
N GLN A 202 -15.07 54.01 51.23
CA GLN A 202 -16.11 54.53 52.12
C GLN A 202 -15.93 54.07 53.54
#